data_9d0fb6b7a86eccd07915fb847a2ed766
#
_entry.id   9d0fb6b7a86eccd07915fb847a2ed766
#
_cell.length_a   1.000
_cell.length_b   1.000
_cell.length_c   1.000
_cell.angle_alpha   90.00
_cell.angle_beta   90.00
_cell.angle_gamma   90.00
#
_symmetry.space_group_name_H-M   'P 1'
#
loop_
_entity.id
_entity.type
_entity.pdbx_description
1 polymer ?
#
loop_
_entity_poly.entity_id
_entity_poly.type
_entity_poly.pdbx_seq_one_letter_code
_entity_poly.pdbx_strand_id
1 'polypeptide(L)'
;PRSTLFPYTTLFRSCSYSGGANTDYGPSGGHAQNMEKMNRHTMTIAQIETVKGVENIDEILRVEGIDAAIVGPCDLGISMGNPDNVMDERELALIQKVVDACKRHDKAFGIIGGMNLLSHFREDINILVAAIDTNILRAGMKKAVEEYEQL
;
A
#
# COMPACT_ATOMS: atom_id res chain seq x y z
N PRO A 1 -26.06 3.53 -6.10
CA PRO A 1 -25.29 4.39 -5.22
C PRO A 1 -23.93 3.76 -4.96
N ARG A 2 -22.89 4.35 -5.51
CA ARG A 2 -21.51 3.86 -5.42
C ARG A 2 -20.84 4.16 -4.07
N SER A 3 -21.60 4.63 -3.09
CA SER A 3 -21.13 5.04 -1.77
C SER A 3 -20.88 3.90 -0.78
N THR A 4 -21.24 2.66 -1.14
CA THR A 4 -21.12 1.50 -0.24
C THR A 4 -19.88 0.63 -0.53
N LEU A 5 -19.10 0.94 -1.57
CA LEU A 5 -17.95 0.13 -1.97
C LEU A 5 -16.70 0.32 -1.09
N PHE A 6 -16.64 1.41 -0.32
CA PHE A 6 -15.55 1.67 0.62
C PHE A 6 -16.08 2.33 1.89
N PRO A 7 -16.40 1.55 2.93
CA PRO A 7 -16.80 2.13 4.22
C PRO A 7 -15.75 3.07 4.82
N TYR A 8 -14.50 2.93 4.43
CA TYR A 8 -13.40 3.81 4.84
C TYR A 8 -13.36 5.17 4.13
N THR A 9 -13.95 5.31 2.94
CA THR A 9 -14.02 6.62 2.25
C THR A 9 -14.94 7.60 2.97
N THR A 10 -15.88 7.09 3.77
CA THR A 10 -16.75 7.92 4.60
C THR A 10 -15.98 8.54 5.77
N LEU A 11 -14.99 7.83 6.32
CA LEU A 11 -14.11 8.35 7.37
C LEU A 11 -13.19 9.48 6.85
N PHE A 12 -12.65 9.35 5.64
CA PHE A 12 -11.84 10.41 5.03
C PHE A 12 -12.66 11.64 4.63
N ARG A 13 -13.93 11.47 4.25
CA ARG A 13 -14.83 12.60 3.94
C ARG A 13 -15.26 13.39 5.17
N SER A 14 -15.16 12.83 6.35
CA SER A 14 -15.51 13.48 7.61
C SER A 14 -14.31 14.09 8.36
N CYS A 15 -13.10 13.91 7.86
CA CYS A 15 -11.94 14.60 8.42
C CYS A 15 -12.10 16.10 8.21
N SER A 16 -12.25 16.81 9.33
CA SER A 16 -12.36 18.25 9.34
C SER A 16 -11.11 18.88 8.71
N TYR A 17 -11.34 19.87 7.86
CA TYR A 17 -10.30 20.67 7.22
C TYR A 17 -9.57 21.59 8.20
N SER A 18 -10.10 21.73 9.41
CA SER A 18 -9.62 22.68 10.41
C SER A 18 -8.75 22.00 11.46
N GLY A 19 -7.51 22.43 11.55
CA GLY A 19 -6.70 22.24 12.76
C GLY A 19 -6.19 20.83 13.05
N GLY A 20 -5.87 20.03 12.04
CA GLY A 20 -5.26 18.70 12.20
C GLY A 20 -3.78 18.68 11.82
N ALA A 21 -3.11 17.57 12.09
CA ALA A 21 -1.70 17.35 11.68
C ALA A 21 -1.50 17.48 10.16
N ASN A 22 -2.53 17.15 9.38
CA ASN A 22 -2.57 17.31 7.93
C ASN A 22 -2.54 18.76 7.45
N THR A 23 -2.79 19.73 8.33
CA THR A 23 -2.75 21.17 8.05
C THR A 23 -1.73 21.92 8.91
N ASP A 24 -0.75 21.20 9.49
CA ASP A 24 0.23 21.74 10.44
C ASP A 24 -0.43 22.53 11.61
N TYR A 25 -1.64 22.08 12.00
CA TYR A 25 -2.47 22.68 13.07
C TYR A 25 -2.83 24.17 12.85
N GLY A 26 -2.60 24.70 11.68
CA GLY A 26 -2.90 26.10 11.35
C GLY A 26 -3.60 26.28 10.00
N PRO A 27 -4.55 27.23 9.90
CA PRO A 27 -5.11 27.60 8.61
C PRO A 27 -4.10 28.48 7.86
N SER A 28 -3.48 27.94 6.82
CA SER A 28 -2.67 28.73 5.90
C SER A 28 -3.47 29.03 4.64
N GLY A 29 -4.18 30.14 4.59
CA GLY A 29 -4.94 30.57 3.41
C GLY A 29 -6.38 30.04 3.37
N GLY A 30 -7.06 30.25 2.24
CA GLY A 30 -8.43 29.76 2.02
C GLY A 30 -8.51 28.25 1.77
N HIS A 31 -9.69 27.67 1.96
CA HIS A 31 -9.90 26.23 1.78
C HIS A 31 -9.46 25.71 0.40
N ALA A 32 -9.72 26.47 -0.67
CA ALA A 32 -9.33 26.06 -2.02
C ALA A 32 -7.81 25.98 -2.18
N GLN A 33 -7.06 26.92 -1.62
CA GLN A 33 -5.59 26.94 -1.67
C GLN A 33 -5.00 25.81 -0.85
N ASN A 34 -5.58 25.51 0.32
CA ASN A 34 -5.15 24.39 1.15
C ASN A 34 -5.42 23.05 0.47
N MET A 35 -6.59 22.89 -0.17
CA MET A 35 -6.90 21.68 -0.94
C MET A 35 -5.91 21.46 -2.07
N GLU A 36 -5.60 22.50 -2.82
CA GLU A 36 -4.62 22.42 -3.90
C GLU A 36 -3.23 22.06 -3.38
N LYS A 37 -2.79 22.68 -2.29
CA LYS A 37 -1.51 22.34 -1.64
C LYS A 37 -1.51 20.88 -1.18
N MET A 38 -2.55 20.41 -0.51
CA MET A 38 -2.64 19.03 -0.03
C MET A 38 -2.64 18.04 -1.18
N ASN A 39 -3.41 18.27 -2.24
CA ASN A 39 -3.44 17.39 -3.40
C ASN A 39 -2.07 17.25 -4.07
N ARG A 40 -1.27 18.32 -4.09
CA ARG A 40 0.11 18.26 -4.62
C ARG A 40 1.07 17.43 -3.75
N HIS A 41 0.75 17.25 -2.48
CA HIS A 41 1.60 16.51 -1.51
C HIS A 41 1.00 15.17 -1.08
N THR A 42 -0.12 14.76 -1.69
CA THR A 42 -0.76 13.49 -1.40
C THR A 42 -0.46 12.50 -2.52
N MET A 43 0.07 11.35 -2.15
CA MET A 43 0.24 10.21 -3.06
C MET A 43 -0.92 9.26 -2.87
N THR A 44 -1.54 8.82 -3.98
CA THR A 44 -2.58 7.79 -3.98
C THR A 44 -2.00 6.48 -4.46
N ILE A 45 -1.97 5.49 -3.58
CA ILE A 45 -1.44 4.16 -3.86
C ILE A 45 -2.59 3.16 -3.91
N ALA A 46 -2.76 2.46 -5.03
CA ALA A 46 -3.74 1.38 -5.17
C ALA A 46 -3.15 0.07 -4.62
N GLN A 47 -3.78 -0.54 -3.62
CA GLN A 47 -3.38 -1.85 -3.11
C GLN A 47 -4.04 -2.96 -3.95
N ILE A 48 -3.23 -3.79 -4.55
CA ILE A 48 -3.62 -4.90 -5.42
C ILE A 48 -3.43 -6.21 -4.66
N GLU A 49 -4.54 -6.83 -4.28
CA GLU A 49 -4.54 -7.99 -3.37
C GLU A 49 -5.53 -9.09 -3.80
N THR A 50 -6.02 -9.01 -5.04
CA THR A 50 -6.91 -10.01 -5.60
C THR A 50 -6.57 -10.31 -7.06
N VAL A 51 -6.85 -11.54 -7.52
CA VAL A 51 -6.71 -11.93 -8.92
C VAL A 51 -7.46 -10.98 -9.84
N LYS A 52 -8.69 -10.60 -9.47
CA LYS A 52 -9.48 -9.63 -10.22
C LYS A 52 -8.83 -8.23 -10.28
N GLY A 53 -8.16 -7.82 -9.21
CA GLY A 53 -7.39 -6.57 -9.19
C GLY A 53 -6.24 -6.61 -10.19
N VAL A 54 -5.52 -7.73 -10.26
CA VAL A 54 -4.46 -7.95 -11.24
C VAL A 54 -5.00 -7.98 -12.68
N GLU A 55 -6.15 -8.62 -12.91
CA GLU A 55 -6.79 -8.65 -14.23
C GLU A 55 -7.19 -7.26 -14.73
N ASN A 56 -7.59 -6.36 -13.82
CA ASN A 56 -8.02 -5.01 -14.13
C ASN A 56 -6.92 -3.95 -13.92
N ILE A 57 -5.67 -4.36 -13.76
CA ILE A 57 -4.58 -3.45 -13.35
C ILE A 57 -4.39 -2.27 -14.31
N ASP A 58 -4.51 -2.49 -15.61
CA ASP A 58 -4.38 -1.43 -16.61
C ASP A 58 -5.51 -0.39 -16.51
N GLU A 59 -6.73 -0.81 -16.19
CA GLU A 59 -7.86 0.11 -15.96
C GLU A 59 -7.68 0.89 -14.67
N ILE A 60 -7.19 0.24 -13.62
CA ILE A 60 -6.90 0.88 -12.33
C ILE A 60 -5.84 1.97 -12.50
N LEU A 61 -4.73 1.66 -13.17
CA LEU A 61 -3.60 2.59 -13.33
C LEU A 61 -3.88 3.73 -14.32
N ARG A 62 -4.90 3.61 -15.18
CA ARG A 62 -5.38 4.72 -16.04
C ARG A 62 -6.17 5.77 -15.28
N VAL A 63 -6.64 5.48 -14.07
CA VAL A 63 -7.39 6.45 -13.28
C VAL A 63 -6.48 7.62 -12.93
N GLU A 64 -6.89 8.83 -13.32
CA GLU A 64 -6.18 10.06 -12.98
C GLU A 64 -6.08 10.21 -11.45
N GLY A 65 -4.90 10.56 -10.96
CA GLY A 65 -4.64 10.72 -9.53
C GLY A 65 -4.17 9.45 -8.82
N ILE A 66 -4.05 8.30 -9.50
CA ILE A 66 -3.31 7.15 -8.95
C ILE A 66 -1.83 7.31 -9.32
N ASP A 67 -0.97 7.27 -8.31
CA ASP A 67 0.47 7.48 -8.45
C ASP A 67 1.25 6.16 -8.46
N ALA A 68 0.71 5.14 -7.80
CA ALA A 68 1.39 3.87 -7.61
C ALA A 68 0.43 2.70 -7.43
N ALA A 69 0.93 1.49 -7.64
CA ALA A 69 0.30 0.27 -7.13
C ALA A 69 1.24 -0.45 -6.15
N ILE A 70 0.66 -1.04 -5.10
CA ILE A 70 1.36 -1.89 -4.16
C ILE A 70 0.67 -3.26 -4.09
N VAL A 71 1.44 -4.34 -4.09
CA VAL A 71 0.88 -5.68 -3.99
C VAL A 71 0.86 -6.16 -2.55
N GLY A 72 -0.31 -6.68 -2.11
CA GLY A 72 -0.49 -7.42 -0.87
C GLY A 72 -0.47 -8.93 -1.14
N PRO A 73 0.69 -9.60 -1.06
CA PRO A 73 0.84 -10.97 -1.53
C PRO A 73 0.04 -11.97 -0.69
N CYS A 74 -0.06 -11.80 0.62
CA CYS A 74 -0.85 -12.72 1.45
C CYS A 74 -2.32 -12.77 1.02
N ASP A 75 -2.95 -11.61 0.80
CA ASP A 75 -4.35 -11.54 0.37
C ASP A 75 -4.50 -11.98 -1.09
N LEU A 76 -3.51 -11.70 -1.94
CA LEU A 76 -3.46 -12.21 -3.31
C LEU A 76 -3.41 -13.74 -3.32
N GLY A 77 -2.55 -14.35 -2.48
CA GLY A 77 -2.48 -15.80 -2.29
C GLY A 77 -3.81 -16.40 -1.84
N ILE A 78 -4.50 -15.75 -0.88
CA ILE A 78 -5.85 -16.14 -0.46
C ILE A 78 -6.83 -16.07 -1.64
N SER A 79 -6.79 -14.97 -2.40
CA SER A 79 -7.65 -14.79 -3.58
C SER A 79 -7.42 -15.84 -4.67
N MET A 80 -6.19 -16.37 -4.75
CA MET A 80 -5.81 -17.46 -5.66
C MET A 80 -6.20 -18.86 -5.14
N GLY A 81 -6.59 -18.98 -3.87
CA GLY A 81 -6.78 -20.27 -3.20
C GLY A 81 -5.47 -20.95 -2.77
N ASN A 82 -4.37 -20.22 -2.62
CA ASN A 82 -3.07 -20.71 -2.18
C ASN A 82 -2.44 -19.78 -1.12
N PRO A 83 -2.98 -19.72 0.11
CA PRO A 83 -2.60 -18.73 1.12
C PRO A 83 -1.22 -18.97 1.76
N ASP A 84 -0.66 -20.18 1.62
CA ASP A 84 0.50 -20.62 2.42
C ASP A 84 1.84 -20.43 1.70
N ASN A 85 1.84 -20.03 0.42
CA ASN A 85 3.07 -19.93 -0.37
C ASN A 85 3.09 -18.71 -1.28
N VAL A 86 3.55 -17.58 -0.75
CA VAL A 86 3.73 -16.32 -1.52
C VAL A 86 4.84 -16.39 -2.59
N MET A 87 5.61 -17.48 -2.62
CA MET A 87 6.63 -17.76 -3.64
C MET A 87 6.13 -18.75 -4.70
N ASP A 88 4.83 -19.06 -4.76
CA ASP A 88 4.22 -19.86 -5.82
C ASP A 88 4.43 -19.17 -7.19
N GLU A 89 4.84 -19.94 -8.20
CA GLU A 89 5.14 -19.41 -9.54
C GLU A 89 3.95 -18.67 -10.17
N ARG A 90 2.72 -19.11 -9.88
CA ARG A 90 1.50 -18.45 -10.38
C ARG A 90 1.30 -17.09 -9.72
N GLU A 91 1.61 -16.98 -8.42
CA GLU A 91 1.54 -15.72 -7.69
C GLU A 91 2.62 -14.75 -8.17
N LEU A 92 3.85 -15.22 -8.30
CA LEU A 92 4.94 -14.44 -8.87
C LEU A 92 4.61 -13.92 -10.28
N ALA A 93 3.96 -14.76 -11.10
CA ALA A 93 3.50 -14.34 -12.43
C ALA A 93 2.40 -13.26 -12.38
N LEU A 94 1.50 -13.30 -11.39
CA LEU A 94 0.50 -12.24 -11.18
C LEU A 94 1.15 -10.95 -10.70
N ILE A 95 2.10 -11.03 -9.78
CA ILE A 95 2.86 -9.86 -9.31
C ILE A 95 3.64 -9.24 -10.47
N GLN A 96 4.26 -10.06 -11.32
CA GLN A 96 4.97 -9.57 -12.51
C GLN A 96 4.05 -8.80 -13.46
N LYS A 97 2.78 -9.22 -13.63
CA LYS A 97 1.81 -8.46 -14.42
C LYS A 97 1.57 -7.06 -13.86
N VAL A 98 1.53 -6.92 -12.53
CA VAL A 98 1.39 -5.61 -11.88
C VAL A 98 2.64 -4.75 -12.12
N VAL A 99 3.84 -5.33 -11.98
CA VAL A 99 5.11 -4.66 -12.31
C VAL A 99 5.09 -4.12 -13.73
N ASP A 100 4.76 -4.99 -14.70
CA ASP A 100 4.75 -4.63 -16.11
C ASP A 100 3.71 -3.55 -16.44
N ALA A 101 2.55 -3.59 -15.76
CA ALA A 101 1.53 -2.57 -15.89
C ALA A 101 2.02 -1.22 -15.31
N CYS A 102 2.65 -1.22 -14.14
CA CYS A 102 3.24 -0.01 -13.57
C CYS A 102 4.25 0.63 -14.53
N LYS A 103 5.13 -0.16 -15.13
CA LYS A 103 6.08 0.31 -16.15
C LYS A 103 5.38 0.91 -17.38
N ARG A 104 4.33 0.25 -17.88
CA ARG A 104 3.57 0.74 -19.06
C ARG A 104 2.87 2.07 -18.80
N HIS A 105 2.39 2.29 -17.57
CA HIS A 105 1.63 3.47 -17.19
C HIS A 105 2.48 4.55 -16.50
N ASP A 106 3.81 4.36 -16.44
CA ASP A 106 4.74 5.27 -15.73
C ASP A 106 4.30 5.53 -14.27
N LYS A 107 3.95 4.44 -13.58
CA LYS A 107 3.54 4.44 -12.17
C LYS A 107 4.55 3.70 -11.30
N ALA A 108 4.67 4.11 -10.05
CA ALA A 108 5.53 3.44 -9.10
C ALA A 108 4.96 2.06 -8.71
N PHE A 109 5.84 1.10 -8.54
CA PHE A 109 5.52 -0.24 -8.04
C PHE A 109 6.02 -0.43 -6.62
N GLY A 110 5.20 -1.03 -5.78
CA GLY A 110 5.55 -1.43 -4.42
C GLY A 110 5.07 -2.84 -4.09
N ILE A 111 5.69 -3.43 -3.08
CA ILE A 111 5.31 -4.74 -2.58
C ILE A 111 5.59 -4.83 -1.08
N ILE A 112 4.72 -5.58 -0.38
CA ILE A 112 4.86 -5.92 1.03
C ILE A 112 5.30 -7.37 1.11
N GLY A 113 6.38 -7.68 1.83
CA GLY A 113 6.74 -9.09 1.95
C GLY A 113 8.06 -9.35 2.67
N GLY A 114 8.37 -10.64 2.80
CA GLY A 114 9.65 -11.11 3.33
C GLY A 114 10.79 -10.93 2.33
N MET A 115 12.02 -11.07 2.81
CA MET A 115 13.24 -10.82 2.03
C MET A 115 13.34 -11.62 0.74
N ASN A 116 12.83 -12.87 0.71
CA ASN A 116 12.85 -13.69 -0.51
C ASN A 116 12.03 -13.07 -1.62
N LEU A 117 10.80 -12.61 -1.30
CA LEU A 117 9.91 -11.96 -2.27
C LEU A 117 10.46 -10.60 -2.69
N LEU A 118 10.94 -9.79 -1.73
CA LEU A 118 11.54 -8.48 -2.01
C LEU A 118 12.79 -8.63 -2.90
N SER A 119 13.61 -9.64 -2.66
CA SER A 119 14.81 -9.91 -3.48
C SER A 119 14.45 -10.31 -4.90
N HIS A 120 13.33 -11.03 -5.09
CA HIS A 120 12.87 -11.45 -6.42
C HIS A 120 12.51 -10.25 -7.32
N PHE A 121 11.88 -9.22 -6.74
CA PHE A 121 11.45 -8.01 -7.47
C PHE A 121 12.34 -6.79 -7.21
N ARG A 122 13.54 -6.97 -6.68
CA ARG A 122 14.41 -5.89 -6.21
C ARG A 122 14.60 -4.75 -7.21
N GLU A 123 14.79 -5.09 -8.48
CA GLU A 123 15.07 -4.10 -9.54
C GLU A 123 13.83 -3.29 -9.94
N ASP A 124 12.63 -3.75 -9.55
CA ASP A 124 11.35 -3.15 -9.92
C ASP A 124 10.73 -2.31 -8.81
N ILE A 125 11.18 -2.49 -7.55
CA ILE A 125 10.60 -1.84 -6.39
C ILE A 125 10.98 -0.36 -6.36
N ASN A 126 9.98 0.52 -6.42
CA ASN A 126 10.11 1.95 -6.19
C ASN A 126 9.62 2.35 -4.79
N ILE A 127 8.65 1.59 -4.24
CA ILE A 127 8.08 1.81 -2.90
C ILE A 127 8.32 0.59 -2.05
N LEU A 128 9.15 0.73 -1.02
CA LEU A 128 9.47 -0.36 -0.10
C LEU A 128 8.64 -0.25 1.19
N VAL A 129 7.85 -1.27 1.47
CA VAL A 129 7.29 -1.48 2.81
C VAL A 129 8.24 -2.39 3.57
N ALA A 130 9.17 -1.77 4.29
CA ALA A 130 10.29 -2.46 4.92
C ALA A 130 9.88 -3.30 6.13
N ALA A 131 8.81 -2.94 6.82
CA ALA A 131 8.37 -3.63 8.03
C ALA A 131 6.92 -3.27 8.42
N ILE A 132 6.34 -4.11 9.28
CA ILE A 132 5.06 -3.88 9.93
C ILE A 132 5.37 -3.51 11.39
N ASP A 133 4.82 -2.40 11.87
CA ASP A 133 5.03 -1.83 13.20
C ASP A 133 4.75 -2.83 14.33
N THR A 134 3.63 -3.56 14.24
CA THR A 134 3.26 -4.59 15.22
C THR A 134 4.28 -5.74 15.29
N ASN A 135 4.90 -6.10 14.17
CA ASN A 135 5.94 -7.13 14.14
C ASN A 135 7.24 -6.63 14.81
N ILE A 136 7.60 -5.37 14.56
CA ILE A 136 8.76 -4.73 15.20
C ILE A 136 8.53 -4.66 16.72
N LEU A 137 7.36 -4.19 17.15
CA LEU A 137 7.02 -4.07 18.56
C LEU A 137 7.06 -5.44 19.26
N ARG A 138 6.42 -6.44 18.67
CA ARG A 138 6.42 -7.82 19.21
C ARG A 138 7.82 -8.39 19.33
N ALA A 139 8.65 -8.23 18.31
CA ALA A 139 10.04 -8.71 18.33
C ALA A 139 10.87 -7.99 19.40
N GLY A 140 10.71 -6.66 19.53
CA GLY A 140 11.37 -5.86 20.55
C GLY A 140 10.97 -6.27 21.98
N MET A 141 9.68 -6.47 22.21
CA MET A 141 9.18 -6.91 23.52
C MET A 141 9.68 -8.32 23.88
N LYS A 142 9.67 -9.26 22.90
CA LYS A 142 10.20 -10.60 23.12
C LYS A 142 11.67 -10.55 23.51
N LYS A 143 12.47 -9.77 22.79
CA LYS A 143 13.91 -9.61 23.08
C LYS A 143 14.14 -9.03 24.47
N ALA A 144 13.36 -8.03 24.91
CA ALA A 144 13.47 -7.44 26.23
C ALA A 144 13.16 -8.45 27.36
N VAL A 145 12.17 -9.34 27.16
CA VAL A 145 11.84 -10.40 28.11
C VAL A 145 12.99 -11.42 28.18
N GLU A 146 13.50 -11.87 27.03
CA GLU A 146 14.64 -12.81 26.97
C GLU A 146 15.90 -12.25 27.65
N GLU A 147 16.18 -10.95 27.48
CA GLU A 147 17.30 -10.28 28.17
C GLU A 147 17.08 -10.22 29.69
N TYR A 148 15.86 -9.98 30.16
CA TYR A 148 15.54 -9.98 31.58
C TYR A 148 15.65 -11.38 32.21
N GLU A 149 15.25 -12.44 31.51
CA GLU A 149 15.32 -13.83 32.00
C GLU A 149 16.78 -14.34 32.12
N GLN A 150 17.76 -13.64 31.58
CA GLN A 150 19.18 -13.96 31.68
C GLN A 150 19.90 -13.28 32.86
N LEU A 151 19.21 -12.42 33.63
CA LEU A 151 19.72 -11.77 34.83
C LEU A 151 19.66 -12.70 36.05
#